data_538d750000ddfa62bcf77c2982797e48
#
_entry.id   538d750000ddfa62bcf77c2982797e48
#
_cell.length_a   1.000
_cell.length_b   1.000
_cell.length_c   1.000
_cell.angle_alpha   90.00
_cell.angle_beta   90.00
_cell.angle_gamma   90.00
#
_symmetry.space_group_name_H-M   'P 1'
#
loop_
_entity.id
_entity.type
_entity.pdbx_description
1 polymer ?
#
loop_
_entity_poly.entity_id
_entity_poly.type
_entity_poly.pdbx_seq_one_letter_code
_entity_poly.pdbx_strand_id
1 'polypeptide(L)'
;PGTTEELISSRLAEETGLTVGEQLFVAFSPERVDPGNPVYHTKNTPKVVGGCTPACTEVAAALYSRVVDHVHQAGNAREAEMVKLLENTFRAVNIGLVNEFLLMSNRLEIDVWNVIEAAATKPFGFMPFYPGPGIGGHCIPLDPMYLSWKAKSVDFYNRFIELATDINGNMPRFVIQRLTDLL
;
A
#
# COMPACT_ATOMS: atom_id res chain seq x y z
N PRO A 1 -6.23 1.29 -9.98
CA PRO A 1 -6.84 2.63 -10.12
C PRO A 1 -7.80 2.67 -11.30
N GLY A 2 -8.91 3.43 -11.14
CA GLY A 2 -9.95 3.55 -12.14
C GLY A 2 -11.24 2.80 -11.81
N THR A 3 -11.26 1.93 -10.82
CA THR A 3 -12.45 1.15 -10.45
C THR A 3 -13.64 2.02 -10.09
N THR A 4 -13.41 3.08 -9.29
CA THR A 4 -14.47 3.99 -8.85
C THR A 4 -15.11 4.73 -10.03
N GLU A 5 -14.31 5.21 -10.98
CA GLU A 5 -14.81 5.94 -12.15
C GLU A 5 -15.39 4.99 -13.21
N GLU A 6 -14.61 3.97 -13.61
CA GLU A 6 -14.91 3.11 -14.76
C GLU A 6 -16.06 2.14 -14.49
N LEU A 7 -16.14 1.59 -13.28
CA LEU A 7 -17.14 0.56 -12.95
C LEU A 7 -18.27 1.07 -12.07
N ILE A 8 -17.96 1.84 -11.02
CA ILE A 8 -18.96 2.20 -10.01
C ILE A 8 -19.72 3.46 -10.44
N SER A 9 -19.02 4.54 -10.73
CA SER A 9 -19.64 5.83 -11.06
C SER A 9 -20.46 5.75 -12.34
N SER A 10 -19.89 5.15 -13.40
CA SER A 10 -20.57 4.99 -14.69
C SER A 10 -21.85 4.16 -14.54
N ARG A 11 -21.76 3.04 -13.85
CA ARG A 11 -22.91 2.14 -13.65
C ARG A 11 -24.01 2.79 -12.79
N LEU A 12 -23.64 3.49 -11.72
CA LEU A 12 -24.63 4.21 -10.88
C LEU A 12 -25.34 5.30 -11.69
N ALA A 13 -24.62 6.07 -12.51
CA ALA A 13 -25.22 7.09 -13.37
C ALA A 13 -26.18 6.47 -14.40
N GLU A 14 -25.81 5.36 -15.03
CA GLU A 14 -26.66 4.65 -15.98
C GLU A 14 -27.94 4.10 -15.33
N GLU A 15 -27.81 3.43 -14.18
CA GLU A 15 -28.96 2.80 -13.49
C GLU A 15 -29.91 3.81 -12.84
N THR A 16 -29.39 4.95 -12.38
CA THR A 16 -30.20 5.97 -11.69
C THR A 16 -30.68 7.11 -12.58
N GLY A 17 -30.01 7.35 -13.70
CA GLY A 17 -30.22 8.51 -14.53
C GLY A 17 -29.77 9.83 -13.91
N LEU A 18 -29.03 9.79 -12.78
CA LEU A 18 -28.55 10.97 -12.07
C LEU A 18 -27.19 11.45 -12.60
N THR A 19 -27.01 12.77 -12.58
CA THR A 19 -25.76 13.40 -13.01
C THR A 19 -24.72 13.37 -11.87
N VAL A 20 -23.56 12.76 -12.15
CA VAL A 20 -22.45 12.71 -11.19
C VAL A 20 -21.84 14.10 -11.00
N GLY A 21 -21.68 14.49 -9.74
CA GLY A 21 -21.19 15.82 -9.34
C GLY A 21 -22.27 16.87 -9.14
N GLU A 22 -23.54 16.56 -9.45
CA GLU A 22 -24.68 17.45 -9.26
C GLU A 22 -25.74 16.82 -8.35
N GLN A 23 -26.18 15.61 -8.68
CA GLN A 23 -27.24 14.88 -8.00
C GLN A 23 -26.75 13.60 -7.33
N LEU A 24 -25.62 13.06 -7.85
CA LEU A 24 -24.95 11.86 -7.34
C LEU A 24 -23.48 12.20 -7.06
N PHE A 25 -23.02 11.94 -5.84
CA PHE A 25 -21.65 12.21 -5.46
C PHE A 25 -20.91 10.89 -5.20
N VAL A 26 -19.92 10.59 -6.05
CA VAL A 26 -19.11 9.35 -6.00
C VAL A 26 -17.67 9.70 -5.72
N ALA A 27 -17.11 9.13 -4.65
CA ALA A 27 -15.75 9.35 -4.23
C ALA A 27 -15.13 8.06 -3.69
N PHE A 28 -13.81 7.98 -3.72
CA PHE A 28 -13.02 6.93 -3.09
C PHE A 28 -12.25 7.45 -1.90
N SER A 29 -12.17 6.64 -0.85
CA SER A 29 -11.32 6.90 0.30
C SER A 29 -10.70 5.59 0.78
N PRO A 30 -9.37 5.43 0.70
CA PRO A 30 -8.70 4.21 1.13
C PRO A 30 -8.78 4.03 2.65
N GLU A 31 -8.84 2.78 3.11
CA GLU A 31 -8.65 2.47 4.52
C GLU A 31 -7.15 2.41 4.84
N ARG A 32 -6.74 3.16 5.87
CA ARG A 32 -5.34 3.35 6.27
C ARG A 32 -5.09 3.01 7.74
N VAL A 33 -6.11 2.60 8.50
CA VAL A 33 -5.97 2.23 9.90
C VAL A 33 -5.16 0.95 10.02
N ASP A 34 -4.22 0.94 10.98
CA ASP A 34 -3.44 -0.22 11.37
C ASP A 34 -4.07 -0.84 12.61
N PRO A 35 -4.77 -1.98 12.50
CA PRO A 35 -5.47 -2.59 13.62
C PRO A 35 -4.51 -2.94 14.75
N GLY A 36 -4.85 -2.48 15.96
CA GLY A 36 -4.02 -2.69 17.15
C GLY A 36 -2.92 -1.63 17.34
N ASN A 37 -2.82 -0.62 16.49
CA ASN A 37 -1.89 0.48 16.70
C ASN A 37 -2.27 1.27 17.96
N PRO A 38 -1.33 1.45 18.91
CA PRO A 38 -1.65 2.08 20.21
C PRO A 38 -1.84 3.61 20.12
N VAL A 39 -1.38 4.23 19.04
CA VAL A 39 -1.38 5.70 18.87
C VAL A 39 -2.39 6.13 17.81
N TYR A 40 -2.39 5.45 16.66
CA TYR A 40 -3.19 5.83 15.51
C TYR A 40 -4.46 4.98 15.40
N HIS A 41 -5.60 5.64 15.28
CA HIS A 41 -6.92 5.03 15.13
C HIS A 41 -7.74 5.82 14.09
N THR A 42 -8.96 5.41 13.80
CA THR A 42 -9.77 5.98 12.72
C THR A 42 -9.88 7.51 12.79
N LYS A 43 -10.00 8.09 13.98
CA LYS A 43 -10.22 9.53 14.14
C LYS A 43 -8.96 10.36 13.84
N ASN A 44 -7.79 9.94 14.33
CA ASN A 44 -6.54 10.71 14.23
C ASN A 44 -5.62 10.26 13.08
N THR A 45 -5.98 9.20 12.34
CA THR A 45 -5.30 8.85 11.09
C THR A 45 -5.82 9.73 9.96
N PRO A 46 -4.97 10.54 9.29
CA PRO A 46 -5.40 11.40 8.19
C PRO A 46 -6.10 10.59 7.10
N LYS A 47 -7.32 10.99 6.73
CA LYS A 47 -8.11 10.34 5.69
C LYS A 47 -7.84 10.98 4.33
N VAL A 48 -7.61 10.16 3.31
CA VAL A 48 -7.49 10.63 1.92
C VAL A 48 -8.84 10.45 1.24
N VAL A 49 -9.30 11.44 0.49
CA VAL A 49 -10.51 11.35 -0.32
C VAL A 49 -10.27 11.91 -1.71
N GLY A 50 -10.85 11.28 -2.73
CA GLY A 50 -10.83 11.77 -4.11
C GLY A 50 -12.13 11.41 -4.80
N GLY A 51 -12.78 12.39 -5.41
CA GLY A 51 -14.06 12.23 -6.10
C GLY A 51 -13.92 12.04 -7.60
N CYS A 52 -14.97 11.52 -8.23
CA CYS A 52 -15.07 11.44 -9.68
C CYS A 52 -15.16 12.82 -10.35
N THR A 53 -15.60 13.83 -9.59
CA THR A 53 -15.60 15.26 -9.96
C THR A 53 -15.10 16.10 -8.78
N PRO A 54 -14.69 17.37 -8.99
CA PRO A 54 -14.36 18.26 -7.88
C PRO A 54 -15.45 18.36 -6.83
N ALA A 55 -16.71 18.49 -7.23
CA ALA A 55 -17.86 18.53 -6.32
C ALA A 55 -17.99 17.22 -5.50
N CYS A 56 -17.72 16.06 -6.10
CA CYS A 56 -17.66 14.78 -5.38
C CYS A 56 -16.59 14.78 -4.30
N THR A 57 -15.40 15.35 -4.60
CA THR A 57 -14.31 15.47 -3.62
C THR A 57 -14.70 16.36 -2.46
N GLU A 58 -15.29 17.53 -2.74
CA GLU A 58 -15.73 18.49 -1.72
C GLU A 58 -16.79 17.90 -0.78
N VAL A 59 -17.81 17.23 -1.34
CA VAL A 59 -18.87 16.59 -0.55
C VAL A 59 -18.31 15.47 0.33
N ALA A 60 -17.44 14.63 -0.23
CA ALA A 60 -16.81 13.56 0.54
C ALA A 60 -15.88 14.11 1.64
N ALA A 61 -15.11 15.15 1.35
CA ALA A 61 -14.26 15.82 2.33
C ALA A 61 -15.07 16.44 3.46
N ALA A 62 -16.19 17.11 3.14
CA ALA A 62 -17.10 17.68 4.13
C ALA A 62 -17.73 16.61 5.04
N LEU A 63 -18.08 15.44 4.50
CA LEU A 63 -18.58 14.30 5.25
C LEU A 63 -17.52 13.76 6.23
N TYR A 64 -16.32 13.43 5.71
CA TYR A 64 -15.25 12.85 6.54
C TYR A 64 -14.73 13.83 7.59
N SER A 65 -14.70 15.12 7.33
CA SER A 65 -14.30 16.17 8.31
C SER A 65 -15.19 16.22 9.56
N ARG A 66 -16.35 15.55 9.54
CA ARG A 66 -17.21 15.42 10.73
C ARG A 66 -16.78 14.32 11.69
N VAL A 67 -15.95 13.38 11.21
CA VAL A 67 -15.59 12.15 11.96
C VAL A 67 -14.09 11.95 12.15
N VAL A 68 -13.25 12.58 11.32
CA VAL A 68 -11.79 12.48 11.42
C VAL A 68 -11.14 13.86 11.59
N ASP A 69 -9.98 13.90 12.25
CA ASP A 69 -9.29 15.14 12.56
C ASP A 69 -8.70 15.83 11.30
N HIS A 70 -8.25 15.05 10.32
CA HIS A 70 -7.61 15.55 9.11
C HIS A 70 -8.10 14.82 7.85
N VAL A 71 -8.50 15.58 6.84
CA VAL A 71 -8.85 15.08 5.51
C VAL A 71 -7.90 15.69 4.48
N HIS A 72 -7.22 14.82 3.73
CA HIS A 72 -6.43 15.22 2.57
C HIS A 72 -7.25 14.96 1.29
N GLN A 73 -7.46 16.00 0.51
CA GLN A 73 -8.16 15.90 -0.76
C GLN A 73 -7.15 15.57 -1.87
N ALA A 74 -7.30 14.41 -2.50
CA ALA A 74 -6.60 14.05 -3.72
C ALA A 74 -7.26 14.73 -4.93
N GLY A 75 -6.55 14.86 -6.04
CA GLY A 75 -7.06 15.52 -7.23
C GLY A 75 -8.27 14.81 -7.85
N ASN A 76 -8.37 13.49 -7.70
CA ASN A 76 -9.46 12.66 -8.21
C ASN A 76 -9.52 11.30 -7.52
N ALA A 77 -10.52 10.47 -7.87
CA ALA A 77 -10.72 9.14 -7.31
C ALA A 77 -9.55 8.19 -7.64
N ARG A 78 -8.95 8.28 -8.85
CA ARG A 78 -7.82 7.42 -9.25
C ARG A 78 -6.57 7.70 -8.44
N GLU A 79 -6.30 8.97 -8.12
CA GLU A 79 -5.19 9.33 -7.24
C GLU A 79 -5.41 8.79 -5.83
N ALA A 80 -6.62 8.93 -5.27
CA ALA A 80 -6.94 8.38 -3.96
C ALA A 80 -6.80 6.84 -3.91
N GLU A 81 -7.22 6.13 -4.97
CA GLU A 81 -6.99 4.69 -5.14
C GLU A 81 -5.49 4.35 -5.18
N MET A 82 -4.69 5.15 -5.91
CA MET A 82 -3.25 4.92 -6.06
C MET A 82 -2.49 5.11 -4.75
N VAL A 83 -2.93 6.00 -3.85
CA VAL A 83 -2.29 6.23 -2.54
C VAL A 83 -2.15 4.92 -1.75
N LYS A 84 -3.23 4.15 -1.62
CA LYS A 84 -3.20 2.87 -0.89
C LYS A 84 -2.26 1.86 -1.53
N LEU A 85 -2.28 1.80 -2.85
CA LEU A 85 -1.41 0.88 -3.61
C LEU A 85 0.06 1.26 -3.46
N LEU A 86 0.38 2.57 -3.48
CA LEU A 86 1.73 3.06 -3.25
C LEU A 86 2.23 2.74 -1.83
N GLU A 87 1.41 2.97 -0.80
CA GLU A 87 1.74 2.67 0.60
C GLU A 87 2.05 1.18 0.80
N ASN A 88 1.21 0.30 0.26
CA ASN A 88 1.41 -1.14 0.37
C ASN A 88 2.60 -1.63 -0.47
N THR A 89 2.79 -1.08 -1.68
CA THR A 89 3.96 -1.37 -2.52
C THR A 89 5.25 -0.93 -1.83
N PHE A 90 5.28 0.27 -1.25
CA PHE A 90 6.43 0.76 -0.49
C PHE A 90 6.82 -0.22 0.62
N ARG A 91 5.85 -0.71 1.38
CA ARG A 91 6.09 -1.70 2.43
C ARG A 91 6.59 -3.02 1.87
N ALA A 92 5.94 -3.57 0.84
CA ALA A 92 6.32 -4.83 0.21
C ALA A 92 7.74 -4.80 -0.36
N VAL A 93 8.11 -3.71 -1.05
CA VAL A 93 9.44 -3.53 -1.66
C VAL A 93 10.52 -3.40 -0.59
N ASN A 94 10.29 -2.62 0.47
CA ASN A 94 11.28 -2.46 1.54
C ASN A 94 11.47 -3.73 2.37
N ILE A 95 10.41 -4.53 2.57
CA ILE A 95 10.55 -5.86 3.19
C ILE A 95 11.35 -6.78 2.26
N GLY A 96 11.09 -6.77 0.95
CA GLY A 96 11.88 -7.51 -0.03
C GLY A 96 13.36 -7.12 0.01
N LEU A 97 13.65 -5.83 0.06
CA LEU A 97 15.01 -5.32 0.16
C LEU A 97 15.75 -5.86 1.39
N VAL A 98 15.17 -5.76 2.58
CA VAL A 98 15.85 -6.24 3.81
C VAL A 98 15.90 -7.77 3.87
N ASN A 99 14.98 -8.49 3.26
CA ASN A 99 15.04 -9.93 3.09
C ASN A 99 16.20 -10.33 2.16
N GLU A 100 16.41 -9.63 1.04
CA GLU A 100 17.56 -9.85 0.17
C GLU A 100 18.87 -9.56 0.90
N PHE A 101 18.94 -8.49 1.70
CA PHE A 101 20.08 -8.20 2.57
C PHE A 101 20.34 -9.31 3.59
N LEU A 102 19.30 -9.92 4.17
CA LEU A 102 19.45 -11.09 5.05
C LEU A 102 20.11 -12.27 4.29
N LEU A 103 19.62 -12.57 3.08
CA LEU A 103 20.18 -13.66 2.26
C LEU A 103 21.66 -13.43 1.94
N MET A 104 22.03 -12.20 1.57
CA MET A 104 23.40 -11.79 1.29
C MET A 104 24.28 -11.83 2.55
N SER A 105 23.81 -11.22 3.63
CA SER A 105 24.53 -11.13 4.91
C SER A 105 24.79 -12.50 5.52
N ASN A 106 23.85 -13.45 5.37
CA ASN A 106 24.06 -14.83 5.80
C ASN A 106 25.23 -15.50 5.07
N ARG A 107 25.44 -15.20 3.78
CA ARG A 107 26.60 -15.72 3.01
C ARG A 107 27.92 -15.03 3.34
N LEU A 108 27.84 -13.79 3.81
CA LEU A 108 28.98 -12.97 4.21
C LEU A 108 29.32 -13.11 5.70
N GLU A 109 28.60 -13.96 6.43
CA GLU A 109 28.72 -14.12 7.89
C GLU A 109 28.56 -12.81 8.66
N ILE A 110 27.67 -11.92 8.18
CA ILE A 110 27.34 -10.64 8.79
C ILE A 110 25.98 -10.73 9.48
N ASP A 111 25.88 -10.20 10.69
CA ASP A 111 24.61 -10.04 11.38
C ASP A 111 23.83 -8.86 10.80
N VAL A 112 22.81 -9.15 10.00
CA VAL A 112 21.97 -8.13 9.34
C VAL A 112 21.15 -7.30 10.33
N TRP A 113 20.79 -7.86 11.50
CA TRP A 113 20.02 -7.15 12.51
C TRP A 113 20.84 -6.00 13.10
N ASN A 114 22.10 -6.27 13.46
CA ASN A 114 23.04 -5.24 13.91
C ASN A 114 23.30 -4.17 12.85
N VAL A 115 23.34 -4.56 11.57
CA VAL A 115 23.49 -3.60 10.46
C VAL A 115 22.28 -2.68 10.36
N ILE A 116 21.05 -3.23 10.44
CA ILE A 116 19.81 -2.44 10.38
C ILE A 116 19.70 -1.50 11.59
N GLU A 117 20.01 -1.99 12.79
CA GLU A 117 20.02 -1.16 14.00
C GLU A 117 21.02 0.00 13.91
N ALA A 118 22.22 -0.27 13.45
CA ALA A 118 23.23 0.76 13.21
C ALA A 118 22.77 1.78 12.16
N ALA A 119 22.19 1.32 11.06
CA ALA A 119 21.68 2.20 10.01
C ALA A 119 20.50 3.07 10.50
N ALA A 120 19.66 2.54 11.40
CA ALA A 120 18.52 3.25 11.98
C ALA A 120 18.94 4.42 12.91
N THR A 121 20.19 4.48 13.35
CA THR A 121 20.71 5.64 14.09
C THR A 121 20.78 6.91 13.25
N LYS A 122 20.74 6.78 11.92
CA LYS A 122 20.73 7.92 11.01
C LYS A 122 19.34 8.60 11.04
N PRO A 123 19.25 9.91 11.42
CA PRO A 123 17.96 10.55 11.66
C PRO A 123 17.21 10.95 10.38
N PHE A 124 17.76 10.68 9.19
CA PHE A 124 17.15 11.01 7.90
C PHE A 124 17.57 10.03 6.80
N GLY A 125 16.73 9.86 5.77
CA GLY A 125 17.06 9.09 4.56
C GLY A 125 17.15 7.58 4.77
N PHE A 126 16.76 7.06 5.94
CA PHE A 126 16.63 5.65 6.24
C PHE A 126 15.41 5.41 7.12
N MET A 127 14.58 4.45 6.74
CA MET A 127 13.46 3.95 7.53
C MET A 127 13.70 2.45 7.76
N PRO A 128 13.83 1.98 9.00
CA PRO A 128 14.14 0.58 9.26
C PRO A 128 12.97 -0.33 8.90
N PHE A 129 13.28 -1.38 8.18
CA PHE A 129 12.46 -2.57 7.99
C PHE A 129 13.29 -3.77 8.45
N TYR A 130 12.62 -4.83 8.89
CA TYR A 130 13.28 -6.01 9.42
C TYR A 130 12.96 -7.23 8.57
N PRO A 131 13.96 -8.12 8.36
CA PRO A 131 13.74 -9.37 7.64
C PRO A 131 12.76 -10.28 8.37
N GLY A 132 12.07 -11.11 7.59
CA GLY A 132 11.14 -12.08 8.12
C GLY A 132 10.90 -13.25 7.17
N PRO A 133 10.04 -14.22 7.56
CA PRO A 133 9.77 -15.42 6.76
C PRO A 133 8.88 -15.15 5.53
N GLY A 134 8.82 -13.95 5.05
CA GLY A 134 7.95 -13.47 3.97
C GLY A 134 7.01 -12.38 4.44
N ILE A 135 6.01 -12.05 3.63
CA ILE A 135 4.97 -11.06 3.96
C ILE A 135 3.67 -11.79 4.29
N GLY A 136 3.19 -11.59 5.53
CA GLY A 136 1.88 -12.05 5.94
C GLY A 136 0.77 -11.04 5.64
N GLY A 137 -0.47 -11.45 5.94
CA GLY A 137 -1.64 -10.62 5.76
C GLY A 137 -2.27 -10.76 4.38
N HIS A 138 -3.31 -9.93 4.14
CA HIS A 138 -4.11 -9.98 2.92
C HIS A 138 -3.70 -8.88 1.92
N CYS A 139 -3.61 -7.63 2.37
CA CYS A 139 -3.45 -6.48 1.48
C CYS A 139 -2.02 -6.32 0.95
N ILE A 140 -1.00 -6.40 1.82
CA ILE A 140 0.38 -6.10 1.44
C ILE A 140 0.92 -7.05 0.35
N PRO A 141 0.68 -8.37 0.38
CA PRO A 141 1.12 -9.25 -0.69
C PRO A 141 0.27 -9.18 -1.96
N LEU A 142 -1.01 -8.75 -1.88
CA LEU A 142 -1.94 -8.80 -3.01
C LEU A 142 -2.09 -7.46 -3.74
N ASP A 143 -2.21 -6.35 -3.03
CA ASP A 143 -2.47 -5.04 -3.65
C ASP A 143 -1.40 -4.63 -4.67
N PRO A 144 -0.08 -4.83 -4.43
CA PRO A 144 0.93 -4.56 -5.44
C PRO A 144 0.75 -5.41 -6.71
N MET A 145 0.31 -6.66 -6.57
CA MET A 145 0.09 -7.55 -7.71
C MET A 145 -1.10 -7.11 -8.57
N TYR A 146 -2.18 -6.60 -7.95
CA TYR A 146 -3.28 -5.98 -8.70
C TYR A 146 -2.81 -4.74 -9.46
N LEU A 147 -1.92 -3.93 -8.85
CA LEU A 147 -1.33 -2.78 -9.54
C LEU A 147 -0.45 -3.22 -10.71
N SER A 148 0.39 -4.24 -10.53
CA SER A 148 1.21 -4.81 -11.60
C SER A 148 0.34 -5.35 -12.75
N TRP A 149 -0.74 -6.06 -12.43
CA TRP A 149 -1.68 -6.53 -13.43
C TRP A 149 -2.35 -5.38 -14.21
N LYS A 150 -2.85 -4.35 -13.51
CA LYS A 150 -3.47 -3.17 -14.15
C LYS A 150 -2.46 -2.41 -15.02
N ALA A 151 -1.20 -2.28 -14.59
CA ALA A 151 -0.16 -1.60 -15.35
C ALA A 151 0.15 -2.29 -16.69
N LYS A 152 0.02 -3.61 -16.77
CA LYS A 152 0.17 -4.37 -18.03
C LYS A 152 -0.86 -3.98 -19.09
N SER A 153 -2.03 -3.47 -18.68
CA SER A 153 -3.05 -2.98 -19.63
C SER A 153 -2.68 -1.67 -20.34
N VAL A 154 -1.61 -1.01 -19.88
CA VAL A 154 -1.01 0.18 -20.49
C VAL A 154 0.46 -0.04 -20.86
N ASP A 155 0.82 -1.30 -21.13
CA ASP A 155 2.16 -1.72 -21.56
C ASP A 155 3.29 -1.35 -20.58
N PHE A 156 2.96 -1.28 -19.27
CA PHE A 156 3.95 -0.99 -18.24
C PHE A 156 4.25 -2.22 -17.39
N TYR A 157 5.54 -2.54 -17.21
CA TYR A 157 6.01 -3.66 -16.40
C TYR A 157 6.64 -3.18 -15.09
N ASN A 158 6.02 -3.51 -13.97
CA ASN A 158 6.42 -3.11 -12.62
C ASN A 158 7.55 -4.01 -12.06
N ARG A 159 8.81 -3.65 -12.32
CA ARG A 159 9.98 -4.44 -11.91
C ARG A 159 10.11 -4.58 -10.40
N PHE A 160 9.93 -3.50 -9.65
CA PHE A 160 10.06 -3.54 -8.18
C PHE A 160 9.01 -4.42 -7.51
N ILE A 161 7.78 -4.41 -8.01
CA ILE A 161 6.69 -5.24 -7.47
C ILE A 161 6.99 -6.72 -7.74
N GLU A 162 7.32 -7.06 -8.96
CA GLU A 162 7.61 -8.45 -9.36
C GLU A 162 8.83 -9.00 -8.59
N LEU A 163 9.92 -8.22 -8.49
CA LEU A 163 11.12 -8.60 -7.74
C LEU A 163 10.84 -8.78 -6.25
N ALA A 164 10.14 -7.82 -5.62
CA ALA A 164 9.80 -7.92 -4.22
C ALA A 164 8.89 -9.12 -3.92
N THR A 165 7.96 -9.43 -4.83
CA THR A 165 7.09 -10.60 -4.70
C THR A 165 7.88 -11.90 -4.77
N ASP A 166 8.84 -12.01 -5.69
CA ASP A 166 9.71 -13.18 -5.81
C ASP A 166 10.57 -13.37 -4.56
N ILE A 167 11.28 -12.34 -4.12
CA ILE A 167 12.14 -12.40 -2.94
C ILE A 167 11.33 -12.81 -1.71
N ASN A 168 10.25 -12.08 -1.41
CA ASN A 168 9.41 -12.33 -0.23
C ASN A 168 8.75 -13.71 -0.27
N GLY A 169 8.34 -14.17 -1.46
CA GLY A 169 7.73 -15.50 -1.66
C GLY A 169 8.71 -16.66 -1.44
N ASN A 170 10.01 -16.43 -1.59
CA ASN A 170 11.04 -17.44 -1.37
C ASN A 170 11.56 -17.50 0.08
N MET A 171 11.25 -16.51 0.93
CA MET A 171 11.72 -16.48 2.32
C MET A 171 11.32 -17.68 3.17
N PRO A 172 10.10 -18.25 3.07
CA PRO A 172 9.76 -19.45 3.83
C PRO A 172 10.69 -20.63 3.54
N ARG A 173 11.09 -20.78 2.27
CA ARG A 173 12.06 -21.84 1.87
C ARG A 173 13.42 -21.62 2.51
N PHE A 174 13.89 -20.37 2.54
CA PHE A 174 15.15 -20.04 3.21
C PHE A 174 15.10 -20.36 4.71
N VAL A 175 14.01 -20.03 5.40
CA VAL A 175 13.85 -20.34 6.84
C VAL A 175 13.87 -21.85 7.08
N ILE A 176 13.18 -22.64 6.26
CA ILE A 176 13.19 -24.10 6.37
C ILE A 176 14.59 -24.66 6.13
N GLN A 177 15.30 -24.17 5.11
CA GLN A 177 16.67 -24.60 4.83
C GLN A 177 17.58 -24.31 6.01
N ARG A 178 17.53 -23.09 6.58
CA ARG A 178 18.33 -22.73 7.77
C ARG A 178 18.03 -23.64 8.97
N LEU A 179 16.76 -23.97 9.19
CA LEU A 179 16.39 -24.90 10.25
C LEU A 179 16.99 -26.27 10.02
N THR A 180 16.93 -26.78 8.79
CA THR A 180 17.51 -28.09 8.42
C THR A 180 19.03 -28.10 8.60
N ASP A 181 19.72 -27.01 8.27
CA ASP A 181 21.18 -26.90 8.41
C ASP A 181 21.64 -26.87 9.88
N LEU A 182 20.74 -26.55 10.82
CA LEU A 182 21.02 -26.48 12.26
C LEU A 182 20.69 -27.78 13.02
N LEU A 183 19.93 -28.70 12.42
CA LEU A 183 19.56 -29.99 12.99
C LEU A 183 20.53 -31.11 12.60
#